data_6bbf688fa92d90516cabd0d8d2674645
#
_entry.id   6bbf688fa92d90516cabd0d8d2674645
#
_cell.length_a   1.000
_cell.length_b   1.000
_cell.length_c   1.000
_cell.angle_alpha   90.00
_cell.angle_beta   90.00
_cell.angle_gamma   90.00
#
_symmetry.space_group_name_H-M   'P 1'
#
loop_
_entity.id
_entity.type
_entity.pdbx_description
1 polymer ?
#
loop_
_entity_poly.entity_id
_entity_poly.type
_entity_poly.pdbx_seq_one_letter_code
_entity_poly.pdbx_strand_id
1 'polypeptide(L)'
;MEIPRRKTLPHEVPSWVDPQREIYFVTVNCAERFRNQLALPDVSARLFETVRHRQEKFLWWPYLFLLMPDHLHALLSFPPSGKPLQQVVSKWKERTAKELGIVWQRDFFEHRLRHDESRREKADYILQNPVRKGMVARPEDWLFVYFADGKKPNFEW
;
A
#
# COMPACT_ATOMS: atom_id res chain seq x y z
N MET A 1 -23.21 -16.74 -21.16
CA MET A 1 -22.95 -16.45 -20.60
C MET A 1 -22.14 -15.88 -20.07
N GLU A 2 -21.73 -15.47 -19.77
CA GLU A 2 -21.06 -15.01 -19.35
C GLU A 2 -20.61 -14.63 -18.41
N ILE A 3 -20.25 -14.70 -18.10
CA ILE A 3 -19.71 -14.53 -17.14
C ILE A 3 -19.15 -13.48 -16.79
N PRO A 4 -19.21 -12.88 -16.78
CA PRO A 4 -18.51 -11.87 -16.50
C PRO A 4 -18.09 -11.43 -15.36
N ARG A 5 -18.12 -11.37 -14.90
CA ARG A 5 -17.82 -11.02 -13.94
C ARG A 5 -16.61 -10.78 -13.45
N ARG A 6 -15.98 -11.37 -13.72
CA ARG A 6 -14.80 -11.24 -13.26
C ARG A 6 -14.15 -9.99 -13.50
N LYS A 7 -14.39 -9.34 -14.43
CA LYS A 7 -13.78 -8.11 -14.70
C LYS A 7 -14.07 -7.08 -13.66
N THR A 8 -15.00 -7.34 -12.82
CA THR A 8 -15.31 -6.42 -11.74
C THR A 8 -14.58 -6.76 -10.45
N LEU A 9 -13.72 -7.75 -10.46
CA LEU A 9 -12.98 -8.11 -9.26
C LEU A 9 -11.96 -7.04 -8.94
N PRO A 10 -11.91 -6.55 -7.68
CA PRO A 10 -11.00 -5.46 -7.33
C PRO A 10 -9.54 -5.82 -7.41
N HIS A 11 -9.19 -7.09 -7.31
CA HIS A 11 -7.80 -7.50 -7.34
C HIS A 11 -7.37 -8.04 -8.69
N GLU A 12 -8.16 -7.79 -9.73
CA GLU A 12 -7.75 -8.15 -11.08
C GLU A 12 -6.63 -7.23 -11.53
N VAL A 13 -5.52 -7.79 -12.00
CA VAL A 13 -4.32 -7.04 -12.33
C VAL A 13 -4.51 -6.33 -13.67
N PRO A 14 -4.41 -5.00 -13.71
CA PRO A 14 -4.53 -4.29 -14.98
C PRO A 14 -3.31 -4.53 -15.86
N SER A 15 -3.52 -4.34 -17.17
CA SER A 15 -2.47 -4.62 -18.14
C SER A 15 -1.26 -3.72 -18.00
N TRP A 16 -1.42 -2.52 -17.45
CA TRP A 16 -0.29 -1.61 -17.28
C TRP A 16 0.62 -1.99 -16.12
N VAL A 17 0.20 -2.95 -15.29
CA VAL A 17 1.04 -3.46 -14.20
C VAL A 17 1.84 -4.62 -14.77
N ASP A 18 3.07 -4.34 -15.14
CA ASP A 18 3.94 -5.31 -15.79
C ASP A 18 5.38 -5.10 -15.34
N PRO A 19 6.33 -5.95 -15.78
CA PRO A 19 7.71 -5.85 -15.30
C PRO A 19 8.39 -4.54 -15.60
N GLN A 20 7.93 -3.81 -16.62
CA GLN A 20 8.52 -2.53 -17.00
C GLN A 20 7.97 -1.37 -16.17
N ARG A 21 6.89 -1.60 -15.44
CA ARG A 21 6.25 -0.53 -14.69
C ARG A 21 7.09 -0.16 -13.47
N GLU A 22 7.25 1.13 -13.26
CA GLU A 22 7.99 1.63 -12.12
C GLU A 22 7.26 1.33 -10.82
N ILE A 23 8.00 0.95 -9.80
CA ILE A 23 7.45 0.69 -8.47
C ILE A 23 8.09 1.69 -7.51
N TYR A 24 7.25 2.30 -6.68
CA TYR A 24 7.68 3.27 -5.69
C TYR A 24 7.50 2.71 -4.29
N PHE A 25 8.54 2.88 -3.48
CA PHE A 25 8.48 2.60 -2.05
C PHE A 25 8.07 3.89 -1.37
N VAL A 26 6.95 3.85 -0.64
CA VAL A 26 6.38 5.04 -0.02
C VAL A 26 6.26 4.81 1.48
N THR A 27 6.66 5.81 2.27
CA THR A 27 6.48 5.81 3.72
C THR A 27 5.69 7.04 4.11
N VAL A 28 4.62 6.84 4.87
CA VAL A 28 3.80 7.93 5.37
C VAL A 28 3.77 7.82 6.89
N ASN A 29 4.18 8.88 7.58
CA ASN A 29 4.25 8.88 9.03
C ASN A 29 3.09 9.67 9.62
N CYS A 30 2.60 9.21 10.78
CA CYS A 30 1.71 10.03 11.58
C CYS A 30 2.50 11.16 12.24
N ALA A 31 1.82 12.26 12.53
CA ALA A 31 2.47 13.40 13.17
C ALA A 31 2.94 13.05 14.58
N GLU A 32 2.13 12.25 15.30
CA GLU A 32 2.49 11.82 16.65
C GLU A 32 3.10 10.44 16.59
N ARG A 33 4.35 10.32 17.05
CA ARG A 33 5.08 9.06 17.04
C ARG A 33 4.81 8.26 18.30
N PHE A 34 5.01 6.95 18.19
CA PHE A 34 4.92 6.01 19.30
C PHE A 34 3.52 5.87 19.91
N ARG A 35 2.52 6.28 19.17
CA ARG A 35 1.13 6.06 19.53
C ARG A 35 0.48 5.24 18.42
N ASN A 36 -0.26 4.21 18.82
CA ASN A 36 -0.89 3.35 17.82
C ASN A 36 -2.15 4.01 17.28
N GLN A 37 -2.08 4.50 16.05
CA GLN A 37 -3.21 5.11 15.37
C GLN A 37 -3.71 4.28 14.21
N LEU A 38 -2.85 3.44 13.62
CA LEU A 38 -3.16 2.75 12.38
C LEU A 38 -3.37 1.27 12.54
N ALA A 39 -2.61 0.61 13.41
CA ALA A 39 -2.66 -0.84 13.59
C ALA A 39 -3.75 -1.20 14.59
N LEU A 40 -4.97 -0.80 14.28
CA LEU A 40 -6.17 -1.05 15.06
C LEU A 40 -7.20 -1.68 14.13
N PRO A 41 -7.98 -2.66 14.60
CA PRO A 41 -8.89 -3.38 13.70
C PRO A 41 -9.83 -2.47 12.92
N ASP A 42 -10.49 -1.52 13.58
CA ASP A 42 -11.46 -0.66 12.90
C ASP A 42 -10.78 0.32 11.95
N VAL A 43 -9.71 0.96 12.41
CA VAL A 43 -9.02 1.96 11.60
C VAL A 43 -8.38 1.29 10.38
N SER A 44 -7.71 0.17 10.56
CA SER A 44 -7.04 -0.53 9.47
C SER A 44 -8.05 -1.00 8.42
N ALA A 45 -9.20 -1.53 8.86
CA ALA A 45 -10.21 -1.99 7.92
C ALA A 45 -10.70 -0.84 7.04
N ARG A 46 -10.95 0.33 7.64
CA ARG A 46 -11.43 1.48 6.89
C ARG A 46 -10.35 2.08 6.00
N LEU A 47 -9.11 2.08 6.47
CA LEU A 47 -8.00 2.52 5.63
C LEU A 47 -7.88 1.64 4.39
N PHE A 48 -7.94 0.33 4.58
CA PHE A 48 -7.80 -0.59 3.45
C PHE A 48 -8.98 -0.48 2.48
N GLU A 49 -10.16 -0.11 2.95
CA GLU A 49 -11.27 0.17 2.05
C GLU A 49 -10.95 1.36 1.14
N THR A 50 -10.33 2.40 1.68
CA THR A 50 -9.94 3.54 0.84
C THR A 50 -8.84 3.17 -0.13
N VAL A 51 -7.93 2.27 0.27
CA VAL A 51 -6.87 1.79 -0.62
C VAL A 51 -7.49 1.02 -1.77
N ARG A 52 -8.42 0.11 -1.46
CA ARG A 52 -9.09 -0.70 -2.48
C ARG A 52 -9.92 0.16 -3.42
N HIS A 53 -10.61 1.16 -2.88
CA HIS A 53 -11.43 2.06 -3.69
C HIS A 53 -10.58 2.75 -4.76
N ARG A 54 -9.40 3.23 -4.38
CA ARG A 54 -8.51 3.87 -5.34
C ARG A 54 -7.90 2.88 -6.33
N GLN A 55 -7.71 1.67 -5.90
CA GLN A 55 -7.27 0.61 -6.81
C GLN A 55 -8.33 0.35 -7.87
N GLU A 56 -9.59 0.26 -7.47
CA GLU A 56 -10.71 0.04 -8.38
C GLU A 56 -10.89 1.19 -9.36
N LYS A 57 -10.52 2.40 -8.95
CA LYS A 57 -10.57 3.57 -9.80
C LYS A 57 -9.34 3.72 -10.68
N PHE A 58 -8.42 2.77 -10.63
CA PHE A 58 -7.18 2.78 -11.42
C PHE A 58 -6.32 4.00 -11.14
N LEU A 59 -6.31 4.44 -9.89
CA LEU A 59 -5.44 5.54 -9.47
C LEU A 59 -4.07 5.04 -9.06
N TRP A 60 -4.00 3.85 -8.52
CA TRP A 60 -2.74 3.21 -8.17
C TRP A 60 -2.91 1.70 -8.15
N TRP A 61 -1.77 0.98 -8.09
CA TRP A 61 -1.75 -0.45 -7.85
C TRP A 61 -0.90 -0.70 -6.62
N PRO A 62 -1.52 -1.01 -5.48
CA PRO A 62 -0.79 -1.21 -4.22
C PRO A 62 -0.39 -2.67 -4.08
N TYR A 63 0.78 -3.01 -4.62
CA TYR A 63 1.30 -4.37 -4.46
C TYR A 63 1.26 -4.80 -3.01
N LEU A 64 1.59 -3.87 -2.12
CA LEU A 64 1.74 -4.13 -0.71
C LEU A 64 1.50 -2.84 0.04
N PHE A 65 0.70 -2.91 1.11
CA PHE A 65 0.40 -1.75 1.94
C PHE A 65 0.40 -2.27 3.38
N LEU A 66 1.38 -1.88 4.18
CA LEU A 66 1.54 -2.40 5.53
C LEU A 66 1.44 -1.27 6.53
N LEU A 67 0.55 -1.42 7.52
CA LEU A 67 0.36 -0.43 8.57
C LEU A 67 1.13 -0.84 9.80
N MET A 68 2.00 0.06 10.26
CA MET A 68 2.59 0.02 11.58
C MET A 68 1.78 0.93 12.49
N PRO A 69 2.02 0.93 13.81
CA PRO A 69 1.19 1.76 14.70
C PRO A 69 1.16 3.24 14.33
N ASP A 70 2.29 3.83 13.95
CA ASP A 70 2.38 5.26 13.72
C ASP A 70 2.92 5.63 12.34
N HIS A 71 2.97 4.67 11.42
CA HIS A 71 3.42 4.94 10.05
C HIS A 71 3.02 3.76 9.17
N LEU A 72 3.19 3.92 7.87
CA LEU A 72 2.93 2.85 6.93
C LEU A 72 4.01 2.80 5.87
N HIS A 73 4.14 1.64 5.26
CA HIS A 73 5.00 1.42 4.10
C HIS A 73 4.17 0.82 2.99
N ALA A 74 4.45 1.23 1.76
CA ALA A 74 3.72 0.70 0.61
C ALA A 74 4.63 0.56 -0.58
N LEU A 75 4.30 -0.40 -1.44
CA LEU A 75 4.89 -0.52 -2.78
C LEU A 75 3.77 -0.25 -3.77
N LEU A 76 3.94 0.79 -4.56
CA LEU A 76 2.88 1.31 -5.42
C LEU A 76 3.37 1.49 -6.85
N SER A 77 2.49 1.25 -7.80
CA SER A 77 2.67 1.67 -9.18
C SER A 77 1.50 2.54 -9.59
N PHE A 78 1.71 3.36 -10.62
CA PHE A 78 0.71 4.31 -11.09
C PHE A 78 0.54 4.15 -12.59
N PRO A 79 -0.68 4.35 -13.12
CA PRO A 79 -0.91 4.19 -14.57
C PRO A 79 -0.09 5.20 -15.37
N PRO A 80 0.32 4.83 -16.58
CA PRO A 80 1.21 5.70 -17.37
C PRO A 80 0.62 7.07 -17.66
N SER A 81 -0.69 7.14 -17.90
CA SER A 81 -1.33 8.42 -18.22
C SER A 81 -2.21 8.91 -17.09
N GLY A 82 -2.00 8.39 -15.89
CA GLY A 82 -2.80 8.79 -14.74
C GLY A 82 -2.24 9.99 -14.01
N LYS A 83 -2.77 10.24 -12.83
CA LYS A 83 -2.33 11.34 -12.00
C LYS A 83 -0.98 11.00 -11.38
N PRO A 84 -0.13 12.01 -11.14
CA PRO A 84 1.18 11.76 -10.55
C PRO A 84 1.07 11.26 -9.11
N LEU A 85 2.12 10.54 -8.70
CA LEU A 85 2.21 9.96 -7.37
C LEU A 85 1.91 10.97 -6.28
N GLN A 86 2.52 12.15 -6.37
CA GLN A 86 2.35 13.18 -5.35
C GLN A 86 0.88 13.53 -5.15
N GLN A 87 0.14 13.65 -6.23
CA GLN A 87 -1.26 14.01 -6.15
C GLN A 87 -2.10 12.88 -5.56
N VAL A 88 -1.85 11.64 -6.01
CA VAL A 88 -2.65 10.50 -5.54
C VAL A 88 -2.44 10.27 -4.05
N VAL A 89 -1.18 10.27 -3.60
CA VAL A 89 -0.88 10.04 -2.18
C VAL A 89 -1.39 11.20 -1.33
N SER A 90 -1.18 12.44 -1.78
CA SER A 90 -1.64 13.60 -1.01
C SER A 90 -3.16 13.62 -0.85
N LYS A 91 -3.88 13.29 -1.92
CA LYS A 91 -5.34 13.23 -1.85
C LYS A 91 -5.80 12.12 -0.92
N TRP A 92 -5.12 11.00 -0.94
CA TRP A 92 -5.45 9.89 -0.03
C TRP A 92 -5.21 10.29 1.43
N LYS A 93 -4.10 10.98 1.70
CA LYS A 93 -3.81 11.47 3.05
C LYS A 93 -4.90 12.45 3.50
N GLU A 94 -5.26 13.36 2.64
CA GLU A 94 -6.29 14.35 2.95
C GLU A 94 -7.62 13.69 3.27
N ARG A 95 -8.01 12.71 2.44
CA ARG A 95 -9.27 12.01 2.63
C ARG A 95 -9.32 11.22 3.92
N THR A 96 -8.24 10.49 4.22
CA THR A 96 -8.21 9.67 5.43
C THR A 96 -8.08 10.50 6.68
N ALA A 97 -7.39 11.64 6.62
CA ALA A 97 -7.37 12.57 7.75
C ALA A 97 -8.77 13.07 8.05
N LYS A 98 -9.52 13.41 7.01
CA LYS A 98 -10.87 13.95 7.19
C LYS A 98 -11.85 12.89 7.68
N GLU A 99 -11.79 11.71 7.09
CA GLU A 99 -12.78 10.67 7.38
C GLU A 99 -12.47 9.87 8.64
N LEU A 100 -11.19 9.68 8.95
CA LEU A 100 -10.79 8.80 10.04
C LEU A 100 -10.13 9.55 11.19
N GLY A 101 -9.91 10.84 11.04
CA GLY A 101 -9.29 11.63 12.09
C GLY A 101 -7.80 11.36 12.25
N ILE A 102 -7.16 10.77 11.25
CA ILE A 102 -5.72 10.51 11.33
C ILE A 102 -4.96 11.80 11.07
N VAL A 103 -3.98 12.08 11.92
CA VAL A 103 -3.15 13.26 11.76
C VAL A 103 -1.81 12.80 11.19
N TRP A 104 -1.65 13.00 9.88
CA TRP A 104 -0.43 12.63 9.17
C TRP A 104 0.60 13.75 9.28
N GLN A 105 1.88 13.37 9.15
CA GLN A 105 2.90 14.37 8.92
C GLN A 105 2.64 15.02 7.57
N ARG A 106 3.11 16.26 7.43
CA ARG A 106 2.81 17.05 6.24
C ARG A 106 3.34 16.39 4.97
N ASP A 107 4.58 15.94 5.00
CA ASP A 107 5.23 15.34 3.85
C ASP A 107 5.25 13.83 3.97
N PHE A 108 5.69 13.17 2.93
CA PHE A 108 5.90 11.73 2.94
C PHE A 108 7.15 11.41 2.14
N PHE A 109 7.72 10.23 2.41
CA PHE A 109 8.90 9.75 1.73
C PHE A 109 8.49 8.87 0.56
N GLU A 110 9.14 9.04 -0.59
CA GLU A 110 8.94 8.16 -1.72
C GLU A 110 10.28 7.92 -2.41
N HIS A 111 10.46 6.71 -2.91
CA HIS A 111 11.68 6.29 -3.57
C HIS A 111 11.30 5.36 -4.71
N ARG A 112 11.66 5.74 -5.94
CA ARG A 112 11.44 4.87 -7.09
C ARG A 112 12.50 3.78 -7.07
N LEU A 113 12.06 2.51 -7.09
CA LEU A 113 13.00 1.40 -7.11
C LEU A 113 13.73 1.38 -8.45
N ARG A 114 15.05 1.29 -8.38
CA ARG A 114 15.87 1.23 -9.58
C ARG A 114 15.87 -0.19 -10.12
N HIS A 115 16.32 -0.34 -11.36
CA HIS A 115 16.32 -1.65 -12.01
C HIS A 115 17.21 -2.66 -11.30
N ASP A 116 18.25 -2.20 -10.63
CA ASP A 116 19.17 -3.09 -9.92
C ASP A 116 18.71 -3.37 -8.48
N GLU A 117 17.58 -2.83 -8.06
CA GLU A 117 17.03 -3.12 -6.74
C GLU A 117 16.03 -4.27 -6.85
N SER A 118 16.16 -5.25 -5.96
CA SER A 118 15.26 -6.39 -5.94
C SER A 118 13.91 -5.96 -5.36
N ARG A 119 12.86 -6.12 -6.16
CA ARG A 119 11.50 -5.81 -5.72
C ARG A 119 11.04 -6.79 -4.64
N ARG A 120 11.45 -8.05 -4.80
CA ARG A 120 11.13 -9.09 -3.81
C ARG A 120 11.79 -8.80 -2.48
N GLU A 121 13.05 -8.41 -2.50
CA GLU A 121 13.74 -8.09 -1.26
C GLU A 121 13.13 -6.89 -0.55
N LYS A 122 12.69 -5.90 -1.33
CA LYS A 122 12.04 -4.74 -0.73
C LYS A 122 10.71 -5.13 -0.09
N ALA A 123 9.93 -5.97 -0.76
CA ALA A 123 8.68 -6.45 -0.19
C ALA A 123 8.93 -7.23 1.08
N ASP A 124 9.94 -8.12 1.08
CA ASP A 124 10.28 -8.89 2.26
C ASP A 124 10.74 -7.97 3.40
N TYR A 125 11.51 -6.94 3.06
CA TYR A 125 11.96 -5.98 4.06
C TYR A 125 10.78 -5.30 4.75
N ILE A 126 9.78 -4.89 3.97
CA ILE A 126 8.59 -4.26 4.54
C ILE A 126 7.83 -5.25 5.42
N LEU A 127 7.63 -6.46 4.92
CA LEU A 127 6.86 -7.46 5.66
C LEU A 127 7.53 -7.90 6.95
N GLN A 128 8.86 -7.80 7.02
CA GLN A 128 9.61 -8.13 8.24
C GLN A 128 9.57 -7.01 9.26
N ASN A 129 9.05 -5.84 8.92
CA ASN A 129 9.09 -4.70 9.83
C ASN A 129 8.46 -4.98 11.19
N PRO A 130 7.24 -5.56 11.27
CA PRO A 130 6.68 -5.88 12.58
C PRO A 130 7.48 -6.94 13.35
N VAL A 131 8.17 -7.83 12.64
CA VAL A 131 9.06 -8.79 13.31
C VAL A 131 10.27 -8.09 13.90
N ARG A 132 10.91 -7.22 13.11
CA ARG A 132 12.08 -6.47 13.60
C ARG A 132 11.73 -5.58 14.79
N LYS A 133 10.48 -5.12 14.86
CA LYS A 133 10.03 -4.29 15.99
C LYS A 133 9.54 -5.11 17.17
N GLY A 134 9.62 -6.44 17.09
CA GLY A 134 9.24 -7.32 18.18
C GLY A 134 7.75 -7.45 18.40
N MET A 135 6.94 -7.11 17.41
CA MET A 135 5.49 -7.13 17.56
C MET A 135 4.88 -8.49 17.28
N VAL A 136 5.49 -9.25 16.38
CA VAL A 136 5.07 -10.62 16.05
C VAL A 136 6.33 -11.45 15.83
N ALA A 137 6.18 -12.77 15.92
CA ALA A 137 7.30 -13.67 15.69
C ALA A 137 7.54 -13.91 14.21
N ARG A 138 6.49 -13.89 13.39
CA ARG A 138 6.57 -14.16 11.95
C ARG A 138 5.80 -13.10 11.19
N PRO A 139 6.25 -12.77 9.97
CA PRO A 139 5.53 -11.76 9.17
C PRO A 139 4.06 -12.12 8.94
N GLU A 140 3.77 -13.40 8.77
CA GLU A 140 2.41 -13.87 8.49
C GLU A 140 1.45 -13.59 9.64
N ASP A 141 1.97 -13.37 10.84
CA ASP A 141 1.13 -13.12 12.01
C ASP A 141 0.68 -11.65 12.10
N TRP A 142 1.24 -10.77 11.28
CA TRP A 142 0.85 -9.35 11.30
C TRP A 142 -0.41 -9.18 10.44
N LEU A 143 -1.48 -8.67 11.05
CA LEU A 143 -2.79 -8.62 10.40
C LEU A 143 -3.03 -7.37 9.58
N PHE A 144 -2.19 -6.36 9.73
CA PHE A 144 -2.47 -5.04 9.15
C PHE A 144 -1.73 -4.86 7.84
N VAL A 145 -2.03 -5.73 6.90
CA VAL A 145 -1.39 -5.79 5.59
C VAL A 145 -2.46 -5.90 4.52
N TYR A 146 -2.25 -5.22 3.40
CA TYR A 146 -3.13 -5.28 2.24
C TYR A 146 -2.30 -5.61 1.01
N PHE A 147 -2.81 -6.51 0.18
CA PHE A 147 -2.21 -6.88 -1.09
C PHE A 147 -3.22 -6.63 -2.20
N ALA A 148 -2.80 -5.99 -3.28
CA ALA A 148 -3.70 -5.62 -4.37
C ALA A 148 -4.45 -6.81 -4.94
N ASP A 149 -3.77 -7.94 -5.09
CA ASP A 149 -4.40 -9.15 -5.64
C ASP A 149 -4.73 -10.19 -4.56
N GLY A 150 -4.74 -9.78 -3.31
CA GLY A 150 -5.15 -10.63 -2.19
C GLY A 150 -4.06 -11.53 -1.65
N LYS A 151 -2.86 -11.46 -2.17
CA LYS A 151 -1.76 -12.30 -1.70
C LYS A 151 -0.43 -11.59 -1.88
N LYS A 152 0.57 -12.08 -1.17
CA LYS A 152 1.90 -11.51 -1.21
C LYS A 152 2.42 -11.48 -2.65
N PRO A 153 2.94 -10.34 -3.11
CA PRO A 153 3.49 -10.24 -4.46
C PRO A 153 4.79 -11.04 -4.55
N ASN A 154 4.97 -11.79 -5.62
CA ASN A 154 6.17 -12.59 -5.79
C ASN A 154 7.19 -11.94 -6.74
N PHE A 155 6.76 -11.01 -7.59
CA PHE A 155 7.65 -10.30 -8.51
C PHE A 155 8.53 -11.24 -9.34
N GLU A 156 7.94 -12.30 -9.84
CA GLU A 156 8.68 -13.29 -10.62
C GLU A 156 8.58 -13.06 -12.12
N TRP A 157 8.48 -11.86 -12.52
CA TRP A 157 8.41 -11.52 -13.94
C TRP A 157 9.76 -11.68 -14.61
#